data_73040f5914c190ce66d5a1436488d407
#
_entry.id   73040f5914c190ce66d5a1436488d407
#
_cell.length_a   1.000
_cell.length_b   1.000
_cell.length_c   1.000
_cell.angle_alpha   90.00
_cell.angle_beta   90.00
_cell.angle_gamma   90.00
#
_symmetry.space_group_name_H-M   'P 1'
#
loop_
_entity.id
_entity.type
_entity.pdbx_description
1 polymer ?
#
loop_
_entity_poly.entity_id
_entity_poly.type
_entity_poly.pdbx_seq_one_letter_code
_entity_poly.pdbx_strand_id
1 'polypeptide(L)'
;MSALELSDFRRLVIKVGSSLLIGADDAVNRAWLEGLAEDIADLQKAGHEVLIVSSGAIAIGSSVLGINRRRARLEDLQAAAAAGQVQLVHAWQEALARHG
;
A
#
# COMPACT_ATOMS: atom_id res chain seq x y z
N MET A 1 28.54 19.78 6.83
CA MET A 1 27.97 18.43 6.82
C MET A 1 27.06 18.29 5.60
N SER A 2 27.34 17.33 4.75
CA SER A 2 26.49 17.09 3.58
C SER A 2 25.22 16.35 3.97
N ALA A 3 24.11 16.73 3.35
CA ALA A 3 22.86 15.99 3.53
C ALA A 3 22.95 14.63 2.83
N LEU A 4 22.35 13.62 3.44
CA LEU A 4 22.20 12.31 2.81
C LEU A 4 21.11 12.39 1.74
N GLU A 5 21.35 11.75 0.61
CA GLU A 5 20.40 11.67 -0.49
C GLU A 5 19.96 10.23 -0.70
N LEU A 6 18.82 10.01 -1.36
CA LEU A 6 18.33 8.66 -1.67
C LEU A 6 19.35 7.88 -2.49
N SER A 7 20.10 8.55 -3.35
CA SER A 7 21.14 7.91 -4.17
C SER A 7 22.27 7.28 -3.35
N ASP A 8 22.43 7.68 -2.07
CA ASP A 8 23.44 7.12 -1.17
C ASP A 8 23.08 5.73 -0.65
N PHE A 9 21.85 5.27 -0.88
CA PHE A 9 21.34 4.01 -0.35
C PHE A 9 20.89 3.07 -1.47
N ARG A 10 21.29 1.82 -1.38
CA ARG A 10 20.85 0.79 -2.31
C ARG A 10 19.44 0.29 -1.98
N ARG A 11 19.15 0.11 -0.69
CA ARG A 11 17.88 -0.40 -0.20
C ARG A 11 17.05 0.72 0.41
N LEU A 12 15.80 0.81 -0.02
CA LEU A 12 14.86 1.81 0.46
C LEU A 12 13.62 1.10 1.00
N VAL A 13 13.15 1.56 2.16
CA VAL A 13 11.88 1.11 2.74
C VAL A 13 10.90 2.27 2.65
N ILE A 14 9.79 2.04 1.97
CA ILE A 14 8.73 3.04 1.85
C ILE A 14 7.55 2.58 2.70
N LYS A 15 7.22 3.35 3.72
CA LYS A 15 6.06 3.09 4.57
C LYS A 15 4.88 3.90 4.05
N VAL A 16 3.80 3.22 3.72
CA VAL A 16 2.58 3.84 3.20
C VAL A 16 1.49 3.76 4.25
N GLY A 17 1.08 4.91 4.76
CA GLY A 17 -0.01 5.00 5.72
C GLY A 17 -1.38 4.85 5.07
N SER A 18 -2.37 4.36 5.82
CA SER A 18 -3.71 4.11 5.32
C SER A 18 -4.43 5.41 4.89
N SER A 19 -4.14 6.53 5.53
CA SER A 19 -4.81 7.80 5.23
C SER A 19 -4.55 8.30 3.80
N LEU A 20 -3.41 7.95 3.21
CA LEU A 20 -3.08 8.30 1.84
C LEU A 20 -3.57 7.24 0.84
N LEU A 21 -3.46 5.98 1.23
CA LEU A 21 -3.77 4.84 0.36
C LEU A 21 -5.27 4.59 0.25
N ILE A 22 -6.02 4.81 1.33
CA ILE A 22 -7.44 4.52 1.41
C ILE A 22 -8.24 5.80 1.28
N GLY A 23 -9.17 5.82 0.33
CA GLY A 23 -10.09 6.94 0.16
C GLY A 23 -11.20 6.98 1.21
N ALA A 24 -12.03 8.01 1.16
CA ALA A 24 -13.12 8.21 2.11
C ALA A 24 -14.18 7.10 2.06
N ASP A 25 -14.25 6.37 0.97
CA ASP A 25 -15.15 5.23 0.73
C ASP A 25 -14.56 3.88 1.15
N ASP A 26 -13.47 3.88 1.89
CA ASP A 26 -12.71 2.68 2.27
C ASP A 26 -12.22 1.85 1.07
N ALA A 27 -12.10 2.47 -0.08
CA ALA A 27 -11.50 1.85 -1.27
C ALA A 27 -10.09 2.38 -1.51
N VAL A 28 -9.29 1.62 -2.23
CA VAL A 28 -7.92 2.03 -2.58
C VAL A 28 -7.96 3.27 -3.48
N ASN A 29 -7.18 4.27 -3.13
CA ASN A 29 -6.99 5.45 -3.96
C ASN A 29 -6.04 5.09 -5.12
N ARG A 30 -6.61 4.63 -6.21
CA ARG A 30 -5.83 4.10 -7.34
C ARG A 30 -4.99 5.15 -8.04
N ALA A 31 -5.48 6.37 -8.17
CA ALA A 31 -4.72 7.43 -8.82
C ALA A 31 -3.45 7.76 -8.03
N TRP A 32 -3.58 7.85 -6.71
CA TRP A 32 -2.44 8.09 -5.83
C TRP A 32 -1.45 6.92 -5.88
N LEU A 33 -1.98 5.68 -5.84
CA LEU A 33 -1.17 4.47 -5.89
C LEU A 33 -0.40 4.36 -7.21
N GLU A 34 -1.03 4.68 -8.32
CA GLU A 34 -0.37 4.67 -9.63
C GLU A 34 0.76 5.68 -9.71
N GLY A 35 0.57 6.87 -9.15
CA GLY A 35 1.63 7.88 -9.07
C GLY A 35 2.82 7.40 -8.25
N LEU A 36 2.57 6.79 -7.10
CA LEU A 36 3.62 6.23 -6.26
C LEU A 36 4.32 5.05 -6.95
N ALA A 37 3.57 4.19 -7.65
CA ALA A 37 4.15 3.07 -8.39
C ALA A 37 5.10 3.54 -9.48
N GLU A 38 4.79 4.63 -10.15
CA GLU A 38 5.68 5.25 -11.14
C GLU A 38 6.98 5.71 -10.49
N ASP A 39 6.90 6.38 -9.34
CA ASP A 39 8.09 6.82 -8.60
C ASP A 39 8.94 5.63 -8.14
N ILE A 40 8.30 4.55 -7.67
CA ILE A 40 8.98 3.32 -7.27
C ILE A 40 9.70 2.68 -8.46
N ALA A 41 9.04 2.63 -9.62
CA ALA A 41 9.64 2.09 -10.83
C ALA A 41 10.90 2.88 -11.23
N ASP A 42 10.86 4.19 -11.11
CA ASP A 42 12.00 5.06 -11.39
C ASP A 42 13.15 4.77 -10.42
N LEU A 43 12.86 4.56 -9.15
CA LEU A 43 13.87 4.18 -8.16
C LEU A 43 14.50 2.83 -8.49
N GLN A 44 13.72 1.85 -8.90
CA GLN A 44 14.23 0.54 -9.30
C GLN A 44 15.14 0.63 -10.54
N LYS A 45 14.75 1.44 -11.50
CA LYS A 45 15.57 1.67 -12.71
C LYS A 45 16.89 2.36 -12.37
N ALA A 46 16.91 3.16 -11.32
CA ALA A 46 18.14 3.80 -10.82
C ALA A 46 19.02 2.85 -9.99
N GLY A 47 18.61 1.61 -9.80
CA GLY A 47 19.38 0.58 -9.10
C GLY A 47 19.04 0.36 -7.64
N HIS A 48 17.97 0.95 -7.14
CA HIS A 48 17.52 0.76 -5.76
C HIS A 48 16.70 -0.51 -5.60
N GLU A 49 16.88 -1.18 -4.47
CA GLU A 49 15.98 -2.21 -3.99
C GLU A 49 14.93 -1.53 -3.11
N VAL A 50 13.65 -1.71 -3.44
CA VAL A 50 12.57 -1.04 -2.73
C VAL A 50 11.69 -2.05 -2.01
N LEU A 51 11.52 -1.85 -0.71
CA LEU A 51 10.57 -2.60 0.12
C LEU A 51 9.43 -1.66 0.49
N ILE A 52 8.20 -2.09 0.25
CA ILE A 52 7.01 -1.31 0.57
C ILE A 52 6.33 -1.93 1.79
N VAL A 53 6.09 -1.09 2.80
CA VAL A 53 5.30 -1.46 3.97
C VAL A 53 4.00 -0.67 3.91
N SER A 54 2.90 -1.37 3.68
CA SER A 54 1.60 -0.73 3.47
C SER A 54 0.61 -1.16 4.54
N SER A 55 -0.22 -0.22 5.00
CA SER A 55 -1.33 -0.48 5.92
C SER A 55 -2.67 -0.28 5.21
N GLY A 56 -3.77 -0.54 5.91
CA GLY A 56 -5.12 -0.33 5.38
C GLY A 56 -5.88 -1.59 5.00
N ALA A 57 -5.29 -2.78 5.19
CA ALA A 57 -5.95 -4.05 4.84
C ALA A 57 -7.27 -4.24 5.58
N ILE A 58 -7.34 -3.89 6.87
CA ILE A 58 -8.57 -4.03 7.67
C ILE A 58 -9.68 -3.14 7.12
N ALA A 59 -9.37 -1.89 6.75
CA ALA A 59 -10.35 -0.97 6.21
C ALA A 59 -10.93 -1.49 4.89
N ILE A 60 -10.05 -1.96 3.99
CA ILE A 60 -10.47 -2.51 2.70
C ILE A 60 -11.30 -3.78 2.90
N GLY A 61 -10.83 -4.70 3.73
CA GLY A 61 -11.50 -5.97 4.00
C GLY A 61 -12.84 -5.78 4.70
N SER A 62 -12.94 -4.82 5.62
CA SER A 62 -14.20 -4.50 6.30
C SER A 62 -15.24 -4.01 5.31
N SER A 63 -14.84 -3.19 4.34
CA SER A 63 -15.73 -2.74 3.29
C SER A 63 -16.19 -3.89 2.40
N VAL A 64 -15.27 -4.76 1.99
CA VAL A 64 -15.58 -5.92 1.13
C VAL A 64 -16.53 -6.90 1.82
N LEU A 65 -16.31 -7.16 3.12
CA LEU A 65 -17.10 -8.12 3.89
C LEU A 65 -18.34 -7.50 4.55
N GLY A 66 -18.53 -6.18 4.45
CA GLY A 66 -19.63 -5.51 5.10
C GLY A 66 -19.55 -5.47 6.62
N ILE A 67 -18.35 -5.45 7.17
CA ILE A 67 -18.11 -5.47 8.62
C ILE A 67 -18.13 -4.04 9.18
N ASN A 68 -18.88 -3.84 10.27
CA ASN A 68 -18.82 -2.60 11.03
C ASN A 68 -17.68 -2.71 12.05
N ARG A 69 -16.58 -2.00 11.81
CA ARG A 69 -15.38 -2.07 12.66
C ARG A 69 -15.60 -1.66 14.11
N ARG A 70 -16.59 -0.81 14.38
CA ARG A 70 -16.91 -0.36 15.75
C ARG A 70 -17.56 -1.46 16.59
N ARG A 71 -18.20 -2.43 15.95
CA ARG A 71 -18.91 -3.54 16.59
C ARG A 71 -18.28 -4.89 16.30
N ALA A 72 -17.17 -4.89 15.58
CA ALA A 72 -16.53 -6.11 15.13
C ALA A 72 -15.85 -6.84 16.29
N ARG A 73 -15.92 -8.16 16.23
CA ARG A 73 -15.12 -9.03 17.09
C ARG A 73 -13.73 -9.18 16.52
N LEU A 74 -12.81 -9.73 17.31
CA LEU A 74 -11.45 -9.97 16.84
C LEU A 74 -11.41 -10.85 15.59
N GLU A 75 -12.24 -11.90 15.56
CA GLU A 75 -12.35 -12.81 14.41
C GLU A 75 -12.80 -12.07 13.14
N ASP A 76 -13.71 -11.11 13.28
CA ASP A 76 -14.17 -10.30 12.15
C ASP A 76 -13.05 -9.41 11.62
N LEU A 77 -12.26 -8.82 12.51
CA LEU A 77 -11.13 -7.99 12.12
C LEU A 77 -10.02 -8.81 11.47
N GLN A 78 -9.80 -10.05 11.93
CA GLN A 78 -8.85 -10.96 11.32
C GLN A 78 -9.28 -11.36 9.92
N ALA A 79 -10.58 -11.65 9.73
CA ALA A 79 -11.15 -11.96 8.42
C ALA A 79 -11.03 -10.73 7.49
N ALA A 80 -11.33 -9.54 8.01
CA ALA A 80 -11.20 -8.31 7.26
C ALA A 80 -9.75 -8.06 6.82
N ALA A 81 -8.79 -8.28 7.72
CA ALA A 81 -7.37 -8.12 7.39
C ALA A 81 -6.95 -9.08 6.27
N ALA A 82 -7.38 -10.34 6.33
CA ALA A 82 -7.06 -11.34 5.31
C ALA A 82 -7.67 -10.98 3.96
N ALA A 83 -8.97 -10.64 3.93
CA ALA A 83 -9.66 -10.26 2.70
C ALA A 83 -9.08 -8.97 2.11
N GLY A 84 -8.80 -7.98 2.97
CA GLY A 84 -8.22 -6.71 2.55
C GLY A 84 -6.81 -6.86 2.03
N GLN A 85 -6.01 -7.77 2.59
CA GLN A 85 -4.64 -8.00 2.14
C GLN A 85 -4.61 -8.52 0.70
N VAL A 86 -5.54 -9.40 0.33
CA VAL A 86 -5.65 -9.88 -1.05
C VAL A 86 -5.92 -8.71 -2.01
N GLN A 87 -6.87 -7.85 -1.66
CA GLN A 87 -7.22 -6.68 -2.47
C GLN A 87 -6.06 -5.70 -2.56
N LEU A 88 -5.37 -5.47 -1.45
CA LEU A 88 -4.25 -4.53 -1.38
C LEU A 88 -3.08 -5.00 -2.24
N VAL A 89 -2.70 -6.27 -2.11
CA VAL A 89 -1.62 -6.86 -2.92
C VAL A 89 -1.98 -6.81 -4.40
N HIS A 90 -3.21 -7.12 -4.75
CA HIS A 90 -3.67 -7.07 -6.14
C HIS A 90 -3.59 -5.65 -6.71
N ALA A 91 -4.00 -4.64 -5.93
CA ALA A 91 -3.92 -3.24 -6.35
C ALA A 91 -2.46 -2.82 -6.62
N TRP A 92 -1.54 -3.21 -5.74
CA TRP A 92 -0.11 -2.95 -5.93
C TRP A 92 0.44 -3.68 -7.16
N GLN A 93 0.05 -4.94 -7.36
CA GLN A 93 0.49 -5.71 -8.53
C GLN A 93 0.02 -5.06 -9.84
N GLU A 94 -1.22 -4.62 -9.91
CA GLU A 94 -1.75 -3.93 -11.09
C GLU A 94 -1.01 -2.62 -11.35
N ALA A 95 -0.79 -1.82 -10.31
CA ALA A 95 -0.11 -0.53 -10.46
C ALA A 95 1.34 -0.70 -10.91
N LEU A 96 2.05 -1.67 -10.34
CA LEU A 96 3.46 -1.92 -10.67
C LEU A 96 3.65 -2.65 -12.02
N ALA A 97 2.68 -3.47 -12.44
CA ALA A 97 2.78 -4.23 -13.68
C ALA A 97 2.92 -3.34 -14.92
N ARG A 98 2.41 -2.12 -14.86
CA ARG A 98 2.54 -1.15 -15.95
C ARG A 98 3.97 -0.68 -16.18
N HIS A 99 4.84 -0.90 -15.25
CA HIS A 99 6.23 -0.42 -15.27
C HIS A 99 7.26 -1.56 -15.43
N GLY A 100 6.80 -2.79 -15.53
CA GLY A 100 7.66 -3.95 -15.63
C GLY A 100 8.00 -4.55 -14.26
#